data_7c71ee813ab5f8022b09e95247e0833a
#
_entry.id   7c71ee813ab5f8022b09e95247e0833a
#
_cell.length_a   1.000
_cell.length_b   1.000
_cell.length_c   1.000
_cell.angle_alpha   90.00
_cell.angle_beta   90.00
_cell.angle_gamma   90.00
#
_symmetry.space_group_name_H-M   'P 1'
#
loop_
_entity.id
_entity.type
_entity.pdbx_description
1 polymer ?
#
loop_
_entity_poly.entity_id
_entity_poly.type
_entity_poly.pdbx_seq_one_letter_code
_entity_poly.pdbx_strand_id
1 'polypeptide(L)'
;MATSNQTTSSPIPARADIENTPHTPTSARDLSSFINAHAKQSRVRVEDDLGDGYVRLHIQEAQTRQAKQDIRCVEDAVIELLRNSYDAGAHTIYIASERQETTRTLVVIDDGCGIPRALHKTVFEARVTSKLNSMHIDAWGVHGRGMALYSIAQNAKAAFICASAKQLGCSLRVEFDTTTIGEKKDQSTWPVLQRSTQVKQRVQRLHTAHNTEAAGTHKTNPADADSADAFANFTGPHNIYRTVAEFAWQNKANCRVYIGSPAEIVATLYARAADDTRASDMLFIDSYDDIPVCNRLSCAADATELISLAHTLGLDISERTAHRIRSHHIKPLRSARVRLEHKPQPQPVVDIFSRDTSIHVSDADKQTLLHEVEACVERFSRKYYLREVGEPQLRITGGKISLHFTVEHDD
;
A
#
# COMPACT_ATOMS: atom_id res chain seq x y z
N MET A 1 -5.18 -79.86 -52.97
CA MET A 1 -6.17 -79.37 -52.01
C MET A 1 -5.37 -78.63 -50.96
N ALA A 2 -5.25 -77.36 -51.12
CA ALA A 2 -4.64 -76.46 -50.13
C ALA A 2 -5.24 -75.06 -50.31
N THR A 3 -6.02 -74.62 -49.34
CA THR A 3 -6.66 -73.33 -49.27
C THR A 3 -5.69 -72.37 -48.60
N SER A 4 -5.33 -71.35 -49.34
CA SER A 4 -4.55 -70.17 -48.86
C SER A 4 -5.43 -69.16 -48.16
N ASN A 5 -5.09 -68.84 -46.93
CA ASN A 5 -5.64 -67.69 -46.21
C ASN A 5 -4.76 -66.44 -46.40
N GLN A 6 -5.27 -65.45 -47.08
CA GLN A 6 -4.68 -64.15 -47.16
C GLN A 6 -5.14 -63.29 -45.98
N THR A 7 -4.24 -62.85 -45.15
CA THR A 7 -4.43 -61.81 -44.13
C THR A 7 -4.14 -60.44 -44.74
N THR A 8 -5.16 -59.61 -44.86
CA THR A 8 -5.06 -58.17 -45.25
C THR A 8 -4.74 -57.35 -44.02
N SER A 9 -3.55 -56.77 -43.99
CA SER A 9 -3.17 -55.79 -43.02
C SER A 9 -3.62 -54.40 -43.46
N SER A 10 -4.48 -53.74 -42.67
CA SER A 10 -4.86 -52.34 -42.87
C SER A 10 -3.75 -51.40 -42.36
N PRO A 11 -3.49 -50.26 -43.02
CA PRO A 11 -2.47 -49.30 -42.58
C PRO A 11 -2.98 -48.42 -41.45
N ILE A 12 -2.09 -48.18 -40.49
CA ILE A 12 -2.27 -47.24 -39.38
C ILE A 12 -2.24 -45.82 -39.93
N PRO A 13 -3.19 -44.92 -39.60
CA PRO A 13 -3.12 -43.53 -40.01
C PRO A 13 -2.03 -42.78 -39.23
N ALA A 14 -1.27 -41.97 -39.96
CA ALA A 14 -0.22 -41.10 -39.45
C ALA A 14 -0.76 -40.09 -38.43
N ARG A 15 0.03 -39.90 -37.39
CA ARG A 15 -0.17 -38.87 -36.36
C ARG A 15 -0.13 -37.47 -37.01
N ALA A 16 -1.25 -36.75 -36.97
CA ALA A 16 -1.28 -35.36 -37.33
C ALA A 16 -0.61 -34.56 -36.19
N ASP A 17 0.43 -33.80 -36.53
CA ASP A 17 1.05 -32.81 -35.63
C ASP A 17 0.04 -31.70 -35.35
N ILE A 18 -0.39 -31.62 -34.10
CA ILE A 18 -1.18 -30.50 -33.60
C ILE A 18 -0.19 -29.39 -33.26
N GLU A 19 0.05 -28.49 -34.20
CA GLU A 19 0.67 -27.17 -33.91
C GLU A 19 -0.23 -26.41 -32.96
N ASN A 20 0.18 -26.31 -31.73
CA ASN A 20 -0.46 -25.53 -30.64
C ASN A 20 0.07 -24.09 -30.70
N THR A 21 -0.36 -23.30 -31.70
CA THR A 21 -0.15 -21.87 -31.69
C THR A 21 -1.29 -21.20 -30.94
N PRO A 22 -1.03 -20.36 -29.92
CA PRO A 22 -2.08 -19.60 -29.27
C PRO A 22 -2.60 -18.51 -30.24
N HIS A 23 -3.77 -18.73 -30.82
CA HIS A 23 -4.48 -17.69 -31.56
C HIS A 23 -4.91 -16.58 -30.62
N THR A 24 -4.28 -15.42 -30.71
CA THR A 24 -4.77 -14.19 -30.11
C THR A 24 -6.06 -13.78 -30.83
N PRO A 25 -7.19 -13.63 -30.14
CA PRO A 25 -8.44 -13.25 -30.79
C PRO A 25 -8.37 -11.84 -31.36
N THR A 26 -8.63 -11.70 -32.66
CA THR A 26 -8.48 -10.44 -33.43
C THR A 26 -9.76 -9.65 -33.57
N SER A 27 -10.92 -10.15 -33.05
CA SER A 27 -12.21 -9.46 -33.10
C SER A 27 -13.04 -9.69 -31.85
N ALA A 28 -13.91 -8.73 -31.51
CA ALA A 28 -14.83 -8.83 -30.36
C ALA A 28 -15.76 -10.06 -30.43
N ARG A 29 -16.12 -10.53 -31.63
CA ARG A 29 -16.90 -11.74 -31.82
C ARG A 29 -16.12 -13.03 -31.51
N ASP A 30 -14.80 -13.05 -31.78
CA ASP A 30 -13.95 -14.19 -31.47
C ASP A 30 -13.71 -14.29 -29.97
N LEU A 31 -13.59 -13.15 -29.29
CA LEU A 31 -13.44 -13.10 -27.83
C LEU A 31 -14.67 -13.65 -27.12
N SER A 32 -15.87 -13.23 -27.51
CA SER A 32 -17.12 -13.72 -26.92
C SER A 32 -17.36 -15.21 -27.19
N SER A 33 -17.00 -15.71 -28.37
CA SER A 33 -17.10 -17.14 -28.71
C SER A 33 -16.08 -17.98 -27.95
N PHE A 34 -14.84 -17.51 -27.78
CA PHE A 34 -13.79 -18.15 -27.02
C PHE A 34 -14.16 -18.21 -25.52
N ILE A 35 -14.67 -17.08 -24.97
CA ILE A 35 -15.15 -16.99 -23.60
C ILE A 35 -16.31 -17.97 -23.36
N ASN A 36 -17.31 -18.01 -24.25
CA ASN A 36 -18.44 -18.91 -24.12
C ASN A 36 -18.04 -20.41 -24.25
N ALA A 37 -17.02 -20.73 -25.04
CA ALA A 37 -16.49 -22.08 -25.12
C ALA A 37 -15.78 -22.53 -23.83
N HIS A 38 -15.04 -21.62 -23.17
CA HIS A 38 -14.37 -21.89 -21.89
C HIS A 38 -15.32 -21.77 -20.68
N ALA A 39 -16.35 -20.90 -20.76
CA ALA A 39 -17.35 -20.72 -19.71
C ALA A 39 -18.31 -21.92 -19.54
N LYS A 40 -18.33 -22.89 -20.46
CA LYS A 40 -19.06 -24.14 -20.25
C LYS A 40 -18.51 -24.98 -19.11
N GLN A 41 -17.26 -24.75 -18.70
CA GLN A 41 -16.64 -25.39 -17.52
C GLN A 41 -16.66 -24.52 -16.25
N SER A 42 -16.84 -23.20 -16.36
CA SER A 42 -16.95 -22.29 -15.23
C SER A 42 -18.37 -21.73 -15.15
N ARG A 43 -18.88 -21.55 -13.91
CA ARG A 43 -20.22 -20.96 -13.63
C ARG A 43 -20.32 -19.46 -13.98
N VAL A 44 -19.34 -18.91 -14.69
CA VAL A 44 -19.22 -17.50 -15.05
C VAL A 44 -19.80 -17.31 -16.44
N ARG A 45 -20.91 -16.57 -16.57
CA ARG A 45 -21.52 -16.20 -17.85
C ARG A 45 -21.24 -14.74 -18.13
N VAL A 46 -20.69 -14.44 -19.31
CA VAL A 46 -20.55 -13.07 -19.82
C VAL A 46 -21.91 -12.62 -20.31
N GLU A 47 -22.38 -11.47 -19.81
CA GLU A 47 -23.62 -10.83 -20.22
C GLU A 47 -23.38 -9.87 -21.38
N ASP A 48 -22.28 -9.06 -21.27
CA ASP A 48 -21.99 -8.01 -22.23
C ASP A 48 -20.45 -7.85 -22.37
N ASP A 49 -19.98 -7.54 -23.58
CA ASP A 49 -18.60 -7.18 -23.87
C ASP A 49 -18.52 -5.65 -23.99
N LEU A 50 -17.80 -5.03 -23.07
CA LEU A 50 -17.67 -3.57 -22.96
C LEU A 50 -16.49 -3.01 -23.77
N GLY A 51 -15.73 -3.88 -24.47
CA GLY A 51 -14.53 -3.52 -25.18
C GLY A 51 -13.29 -3.37 -24.32
N ASP A 52 -12.13 -3.16 -24.94
CA ASP A 52 -10.82 -3.01 -24.29
C ASP A 52 -10.47 -4.12 -23.27
N GLY A 53 -11.05 -5.32 -23.42
CA GLY A 53 -10.86 -6.46 -22.52
C GLY A 53 -11.76 -6.43 -21.28
N TYR A 54 -12.69 -5.48 -21.16
CA TYR A 54 -13.66 -5.43 -20.08
C TYR A 54 -14.96 -6.13 -20.48
N VAL A 55 -15.52 -6.88 -19.55
CA VAL A 55 -16.80 -7.58 -19.72
C VAL A 55 -17.71 -7.35 -18.51
N ARG A 56 -19.01 -7.43 -18.74
CA ARG A 56 -20.02 -7.53 -17.68
C ARG A 56 -20.41 -8.99 -17.50
N LEU A 57 -20.39 -9.47 -16.26
CA LEU A 57 -20.76 -10.83 -15.92
C LEU A 57 -22.18 -10.88 -15.39
N HIS A 58 -22.91 -11.95 -15.68
CA HIS A 58 -24.28 -12.18 -15.17
C HIS A 58 -24.32 -12.20 -13.63
N ILE A 59 -25.27 -11.50 -13.02
CA ILE A 59 -25.40 -11.34 -11.58
C ILE A 59 -26.60 -12.11 -11.05
N GLN A 60 -26.41 -12.76 -9.89
CA GLN A 60 -27.52 -13.21 -9.04
C GLN A 60 -27.78 -12.15 -7.95
N GLU A 61 -29.03 -11.85 -7.63
CA GLU A 61 -29.41 -10.86 -6.59
C GLU A 61 -28.72 -11.10 -5.24
N ALA A 62 -28.53 -12.37 -4.85
CA ALA A 62 -27.82 -12.72 -3.62
C ALA A 62 -26.40 -12.19 -3.59
N GLN A 63 -25.70 -12.17 -4.72
CA GLN A 63 -24.32 -11.66 -4.84
C GLN A 63 -24.28 -10.13 -4.74
N THR A 64 -25.28 -9.44 -5.28
CA THR A 64 -25.39 -7.98 -5.15
C THR A 64 -25.64 -7.58 -3.70
N ARG A 65 -26.47 -8.34 -2.96
CA ARG A 65 -26.69 -8.11 -1.54
C ARG A 65 -25.43 -8.37 -0.72
N GLN A 66 -24.70 -9.43 -1.02
CA GLN A 66 -23.44 -9.76 -0.34
C GLN A 66 -22.38 -8.68 -0.57
N ALA A 67 -22.25 -8.17 -1.80
CA ALA A 67 -21.27 -7.15 -2.15
C ALA A 67 -21.43 -5.86 -1.31
N LYS A 68 -22.67 -5.48 -0.95
CA LYS A 68 -22.90 -4.35 -0.04
C LYS A 68 -22.37 -4.58 1.37
N GLN A 69 -22.21 -5.84 1.78
CA GLN A 69 -21.71 -6.24 3.12
C GLN A 69 -20.21 -6.54 3.12
N ASP A 70 -19.56 -6.60 1.95
CA ASP A 70 -18.14 -6.93 1.83
C ASP A 70 -17.26 -5.80 2.39
N ILE A 71 -17.71 -4.54 2.32
CA ILE A 71 -17.02 -3.36 2.87
C ILE A 71 -17.70 -2.95 4.18
N ARG A 72 -17.11 -3.31 5.31
CA ARG A 72 -17.64 -3.05 6.66
C ARG A 72 -16.97 -1.88 7.36
N CYS A 73 -15.76 -1.55 6.93
CA CYS A 73 -14.98 -0.43 7.43
C CYS A 73 -14.10 0.15 6.31
N VAL A 74 -13.52 1.32 6.55
CA VAL A 74 -12.64 1.99 5.58
C VAL A 74 -11.44 1.11 5.24
N GLU A 75 -10.91 0.38 6.21
CA GLU A 75 -9.76 -0.53 6.02
C GLU A 75 -10.07 -1.67 5.03
N ASP A 76 -11.32 -2.19 5.03
CA ASP A 76 -11.76 -3.19 4.05
C ASP A 76 -11.71 -2.60 2.61
N ALA A 77 -12.12 -1.33 2.46
CA ALA A 77 -12.02 -0.65 1.17
C ALA A 77 -10.56 -0.44 0.72
N VAL A 78 -9.67 -0.11 1.65
CA VAL A 78 -8.24 0.07 1.35
C VAL A 78 -7.63 -1.21 0.80
N ILE A 79 -7.92 -2.38 1.39
CA ILE A 79 -7.36 -3.63 0.90
C ILE A 79 -7.89 -3.98 -0.51
N GLU A 80 -9.17 -3.72 -0.79
CA GLU A 80 -9.73 -3.96 -2.12
C GLU A 80 -9.14 -3.01 -3.18
N LEU A 81 -8.88 -1.75 -2.83
CA LEU A 81 -8.21 -0.80 -3.73
C LEU A 81 -6.76 -1.22 -4.02
N LEU A 82 -6.01 -1.66 -3.01
CA LEU A 82 -4.66 -2.18 -3.17
C LEU A 82 -4.61 -3.41 -4.07
N ARG A 83 -5.55 -4.35 -3.87
CA ARG A 83 -5.69 -5.55 -4.71
C ARG A 83 -5.96 -5.18 -6.16
N ASN A 84 -6.86 -4.23 -6.40
CA ASN A 84 -7.19 -3.78 -7.75
C ASN A 84 -5.98 -3.19 -8.48
N SER A 85 -5.19 -2.35 -7.80
CA SER A 85 -3.95 -1.78 -8.36
C SER A 85 -2.90 -2.87 -8.60
N TYR A 86 -2.68 -3.78 -7.63
CA TYR A 86 -1.75 -4.90 -7.78
C TYR A 86 -2.14 -5.80 -8.94
N ASP A 87 -3.41 -6.13 -9.01
CA ASP A 87 -3.98 -6.92 -10.09
C ASP A 87 -3.94 -6.22 -11.45
N ALA A 88 -3.91 -4.90 -11.50
CA ALA A 88 -3.66 -4.12 -12.72
C ALA A 88 -2.18 -4.14 -13.14
N GLY A 89 -1.33 -4.92 -12.44
CA GLY A 89 0.09 -5.02 -12.71
C GLY A 89 0.89 -3.83 -12.22
N ALA A 90 0.39 -3.07 -11.24
CA ALA A 90 1.11 -1.94 -10.69
C ALA A 90 2.38 -2.36 -9.96
N HIS A 91 3.50 -1.71 -10.27
CA HIS A 91 4.76 -1.84 -9.57
C HIS A 91 4.88 -0.83 -8.43
N THR A 92 4.11 0.25 -8.51
CA THR A 92 4.12 1.32 -7.50
C THR A 92 2.70 1.80 -7.24
N ILE A 93 2.33 1.85 -5.95
CA ILE A 93 1.02 2.33 -5.50
C ILE A 93 1.25 3.44 -4.48
N TYR A 94 0.52 4.56 -4.63
CA TYR A 94 0.51 5.69 -3.71
C TYR A 94 -0.87 5.85 -3.13
N ILE A 95 -0.95 6.01 -1.81
CA ILE A 95 -2.21 6.18 -1.09
C ILE A 95 -2.15 7.48 -0.30
N ALA A 96 -2.96 8.46 -0.69
CA ALA A 96 -3.23 9.61 0.15
C ALA A 96 -4.45 9.32 1.02
N SER A 97 -4.33 9.59 2.32
CA SER A 97 -5.43 9.44 3.28
C SER A 97 -5.56 10.72 4.09
N GLU A 98 -6.74 11.32 4.04
CA GLU A 98 -7.07 12.53 4.79
C GLU A 98 -8.42 12.36 5.48
N ARG A 99 -8.55 12.95 6.66
CA ARG A 99 -9.83 13.04 7.36
C ARG A 99 -10.18 14.49 7.61
N GLN A 100 -11.34 14.89 7.14
CA GLN A 100 -11.93 16.18 7.43
C GLN A 100 -13.27 15.95 8.12
N GLU A 101 -13.37 16.31 9.40
CA GLU A 101 -14.55 16.05 10.24
C GLU A 101 -15.01 14.60 10.21
N THR A 102 -16.14 14.32 9.55
CA THR A 102 -16.72 12.98 9.37
C THR A 102 -16.39 12.34 8.02
N THR A 103 -15.69 13.03 7.13
CA THR A 103 -15.36 12.53 5.82
C THR A 103 -13.91 12.00 5.80
N ARG A 104 -13.75 10.72 5.46
CA ARG A 104 -12.46 10.09 5.13
C ARG A 104 -12.30 10.09 3.62
N THR A 105 -11.29 10.79 3.12
CA THR A 105 -10.90 10.79 1.71
C THR A 105 -9.70 9.89 1.50
N LEU A 106 -9.81 9.00 0.53
CA LEU A 106 -8.72 8.16 0.04
C LEU A 106 -8.48 8.46 -1.43
N VAL A 107 -7.22 8.69 -1.80
CA VAL A 107 -6.81 8.76 -3.22
C VAL A 107 -5.76 7.69 -3.45
N VAL A 108 -6.04 6.76 -4.37
CA VAL A 108 -5.11 5.70 -4.75
C VAL A 108 -4.62 5.96 -6.15
N ILE A 109 -3.30 6.04 -6.29
CA ILE A 109 -2.61 6.31 -7.57
C ILE A 109 -1.69 5.14 -7.84
N ASP A 110 -1.75 4.57 -9.03
CA ASP A 110 -0.92 3.43 -9.43
C ASP A 110 -0.34 3.60 -10.85
N ASP A 111 0.71 2.86 -11.13
CA ASP A 111 1.36 2.77 -12.45
C ASP A 111 0.95 1.50 -13.23
N GLY A 112 -0.23 0.94 -12.94
CA GLY A 112 -0.76 -0.24 -13.61
C GLY A 112 -1.28 0.02 -15.03
N CYS A 113 -2.01 -0.96 -15.58
CA CYS A 113 -2.51 -0.90 -16.96
C CYS A 113 -3.55 0.20 -17.21
N GLY A 114 -4.03 0.87 -16.16
CA GLY A 114 -5.02 1.93 -16.24
C GLY A 114 -6.40 1.46 -16.70
N ILE A 115 -7.35 2.40 -16.78
CA ILE A 115 -8.75 2.20 -17.17
C ILE A 115 -9.07 3.10 -18.35
N PRO A 116 -9.60 2.57 -19.47
CA PRO A 116 -10.04 3.37 -20.62
C PRO A 116 -11.06 4.42 -20.21
N ARG A 117 -10.97 5.65 -20.75
CA ARG A 117 -11.84 6.79 -20.39
C ARG A 117 -13.33 6.47 -20.55
N ALA A 118 -13.71 5.72 -21.60
CA ALA A 118 -15.10 5.32 -21.82
C ALA A 118 -15.67 4.50 -20.68
N LEU A 119 -14.83 3.83 -19.87
CA LEU A 119 -15.24 2.91 -18.81
C LEU A 119 -15.17 3.52 -17.41
N HIS A 120 -14.74 4.77 -17.24
CA HIS A 120 -14.54 5.41 -15.93
C HIS A 120 -15.81 5.36 -15.03
N LYS A 121 -16.99 5.43 -15.61
CA LYS A 121 -18.25 5.31 -14.85
C LYS A 121 -18.67 3.84 -14.70
N THR A 122 -18.52 3.07 -15.76
CA THR A 122 -18.99 1.68 -15.85
C THR A 122 -18.21 0.73 -14.92
N VAL A 123 -16.94 1.01 -14.62
CA VAL A 123 -16.15 0.17 -13.70
C VAL A 123 -16.67 0.11 -12.25
N PHE A 124 -17.54 1.05 -11.87
CA PHE A 124 -18.24 1.04 -10.57
C PHE A 124 -19.57 0.28 -10.61
N GLU A 125 -19.97 -0.24 -11.78
CA GLU A 125 -21.13 -1.11 -11.89
C GLU A 125 -20.77 -2.53 -11.45
N ALA A 126 -21.79 -3.26 -11.04
CA ALA A 126 -21.59 -4.61 -10.54
C ALA A 126 -21.11 -5.56 -11.64
N ARG A 127 -20.13 -6.40 -11.30
CA ARG A 127 -19.61 -7.44 -12.19
C ARG A 127 -18.90 -6.95 -13.47
N VAL A 128 -18.47 -5.70 -13.50
CA VAL A 128 -17.58 -5.21 -14.54
C VAL A 128 -16.16 -5.58 -14.18
N THR A 129 -15.49 -6.30 -15.06
CA THR A 129 -14.10 -6.77 -14.84
C THR A 129 -13.35 -6.93 -16.16
N SER A 130 -12.05 -6.66 -16.12
CA SER A 130 -11.11 -7.01 -17.19
C SER A 130 -10.48 -8.40 -17.01
N LYS A 131 -10.83 -9.13 -15.92
CA LYS A 131 -10.19 -10.37 -15.50
C LYS A 131 -11.20 -11.49 -15.41
N LEU A 132 -11.22 -12.32 -16.44
CA LEU A 132 -12.18 -13.43 -16.54
C LEU A 132 -11.74 -14.68 -15.76
N ASN A 133 -10.45 -14.90 -15.56
CA ASN A 133 -9.87 -16.15 -15.08
C ASN A 133 -9.21 -16.08 -13.70
N SER A 134 -9.24 -14.94 -13.03
CA SER A 134 -8.47 -14.77 -11.79
C SER A 134 -9.35 -14.59 -10.56
N MET A 135 -9.88 -15.70 -10.03
CA MET A 135 -10.20 -15.74 -8.60
C MET A 135 -8.91 -16.05 -7.86
N HIS A 136 -8.39 -15.07 -7.13
CA HIS A 136 -7.22 -15.24 -6.28
C HIS A 136 -7.66 -15.39 -4.82
N ILE A 137 -6.92 -16.21 -4.08
CA ILE A 137 -7.06 -16.33 -2.62
C ILE A 137 -5.79 -15.79 -2.02
N ASP A 138 -5.91 -14.78 -1.17
CA ASP A 138 -4.82 -14.23 -0.38
C ASP A 138 -5.12 -14.31 1.12
N ALA A 139 -4.28 -13.66 1.95
CA ALA A 139 -4.45 -13.64 3.41
C ALA A 139 -5.76 -12.98 3.89
N TRP A 140 -6.41 -12.18 3.05
CA TRP A 140 -7.68 -11.49 3.36
C TRP A 140 -8.90 -12.14 2.70
N GLY A 141 -8.72 -13.24 1.95
CA GLY A 141 -9.81 -14.03 1.38
C GLY A 141 -9.85 -14.09 -0.15
N VAL A 142 -11.00 -14.46 -0.71
CA VAL A 142 -11.21 -14.60 -2.15
C VAL A 142 -11.53 -13.25 -2.78
N HIS A 143 -10.79 -12.86 -3.83
CA HIS A 143 -11.03 -11.65 -4.61
C HIS A 143 -11.05 -11.91 -6.13
N GLY A 144 -11.27 -10.87 -6.96
CA GLY A 144 -11.30 -10.99 -8.42
C GLY A 144 -12.69 -11.26 -9.02
N ARG A 145 -13.78 -11.05 -8.25
CA ARG A 145 -15.17 -11.30 -8.71
C ARG A 145 -15.78 -10.15 -9.52
N GLY A 146 -15.05 -9.06 -9.79
CA GLY A 146 -15.58 -7.86 -10.43
C GLY A 146 -16.60 -7.09 -9.58
N MET A 147 -16.53 -7.23 -8.24
CA MET A 147 -17.45 -6.60 -7.30
C MET A 147 -16.82 -5.54 -6.41
N ALA A 148 -15.49 -5.47 -6.34
CA ALA A 148 -14.78 -4.61 -5.39
C ALA A 148 -15.12 -3.13 -5.55
N LEU A 149 -14.96 -2.56 -6.76
CA LEU A 149 -15.28 -1.15 -7.01
C LEU A 149 -16.78 -0.85 -6.85
N TYR A 150 -17.65 -1.78 -7.22
CA TYR A 150 -19.08 -1.67 -6.95
C TYR A 150 -19.36 -1.64 -5.44
N SER A 151 -18.78 -2.58 -4.66
CA SER A 151 -18.97 -2.63 -3.20
C SER A 151 -18.46 -1.35 -2.52
N ILE A 152 -17.33 -0.83 -2.98
CA ILE A 152 -16.79 0.45 -2.50
C ILE A 152 -17.76 1.59 -2.82
N ALA A 153 -18.23 1.70 -4.08
CA ALA A 153 -19.13 2.77 -4.49
C ALA A 153 -20.48 2.73 -3.77
N GLN A 154 -21.00 1.53 -3.41
CA GLN A 154 -22.24 1.39 -2.65
C GLN A 154 -22.12 1.86 -1.18
N ASN A 155 -20.91 1.87 -0.63
CA ASN A 155 -20.64 2.26 0.76
C ASN A 155 -19.97 3.64 0.88
N ALA A 156 -19.52 4.21 -0.23
CA ALA A 156 -18.88 5.52 -0.28
C ALA A 156 -19.91 6.66 -0.48
N LYS A 157 -19.59 7.84 0.03
CA LYS A 157 -20.27 9.08 -0.30
C LYS A 157 -20.04 9.48 -1.75
N ALA A 158 -18.81 9.24 -2.25
CA ALA A 158 -18.41 9.45 -3.63
C ALA A 158 -17.27 8.48 -3.99
N ALA A 159 -17.26 7.98 -5.23
CA ALA A 159 -16.17 7.18 -5.79
C ALA A 159 -16.07 7.47 -7.29
N PHE A 160 -14.89 7.89 -7.76
CA PHE A 160 -14.68 8.24 -9.16
C PHE A 160 -13.21 8.12 -9.57
N ILE A 161 -12.99 7.93 -10.87
CA ILE A 161 -11.66 7.98 -11.47
C ILE A 161 -11.32 9.45 -11.74
N CYS A 162 -10.24 9.94 -11.13
CA CYS A 162 -9.74 11.29 -11.33
C CYS A 162 -8.97 11.39 -12.66
N ALA A 163 -8.05 10.47 -12.86
CA ALA A 163 -7.24 10.39 -14.08
C ALA A 163 -6.88 8.94 -14.36
N SER A 164 -7.13 8.48 -15.58
CA SER A 164 -6.65 7.19 -16.05
C SER A 164 -6.75 7.09 -17.57
N ALA A 165 -5.84 6.36 -18.16
CA ALA A 165 -5.91 5.93 -19.55
C ALA A 165 -5.17 4.60 -19.71
N LYS A 166 -5.39 3.92 -20.83
CA LYS A 166 -4.77 2.62 -21.11
C LYS A 166 -3.24 2.73 -21.07
N GLN A 167 -2.60 1.88 -20.25
CA GLN A 167 -1.14 1.82 -20.03
C GLN A 167 -0.53 3.07 -19.36
N LEU A 168 -1.32 3.99 -18.83
CA LEU A 168 -0.84 5.22 -18.19
C LEU A 168 -1.06 5.27 -16.68
N GLY A 169 -1.53 4.16 -16.10
CA GLY A 169 -1.86 4.10 -14.66
C GLY A 169 -3.25 4.65 -14.35
N CYS A 170 -3.55 4.73 -13.06
CA CYS A 170 -4.85 5.17 -12.57
C CYS A 170 -4.70 6.06 -11.34
N SER A 171 -5.56 7.06 -11.22
CA SER A 171 -5.85 7.78 -9.99
C SER A 171 -7.33 7.69 -9.69
N LEU A 172 -7.67 7.14 -8.53
CA LEU A 172 -9.02 6.90 -8.06
C LEU A 172 -9.23 7.57 -6.71
N ARG A 173 -10.33 8.34 -6.55
CA ARG A 173 -10.72 8.99 -5.30
C ARG A 173 -11.98 8.37 -4.75
N VAL A 174 -11.99 8.10 -3.44
CA VAL A 174 -13.14 7.62 -2.67
C VAL A 174 -13.31 8.46 -1.42
N GLU A 175 -14.54 8.83 -1.14
CA GLU A 175 -14.92 9.58 0.06
C GLU A 175 -15.92 8.75 0.87
N PHE A 176 -15.60 8.51 2.13
CA PHE A 176 -16.46 7.80 3.07
C PHE A 176 -16.99 8.74 4.14
N ASP A 177 -18.26 8.57 4.51
CA ASP A 177 -18.80 9.15 5.72
C ASP A 177 -18.52 8.19 6.89
N THR A 178 -17.63 8.60 7.81
CA THR A 178 -17.23 7.77 8.96
C THR A 178 -18.32 7.60 10.01
N THR A 179 -19.47 8.25 9.84
CA THR A 179 -20.66 8.02 10.66
C THR A 179 -21.49 6.84 10.17
N THR A 180 -21.40 6.52 8.87
CA THR A 180 -22.12 5.41 8.23
C THR A 180 -21.24 4.17 8.08
N ILE A 181 -19.99 4.35 7.67
CA ILE A 181 -19.01 3.27 7.59
C ILE A 181 -17.88 3.55 8.58
N GLY A 182 -17.68 2.63 9.52
CA GLY A 182 -16.69 2.82 10.58
C GLY A 182 -15.24 2.83 10.09
N GLU A 183 -14.38 3.48 10.85
CA GLU A 183 -12.93 3.32 10.76
C GLU A 183 -12.36 3.06 12.16
N LYS A 184 -11.17 2.52 12.25
CA LYS A 184 -10.51 2.33 13.54
C LYS A 184 -10.19 3.67 14.18
N LYS A 185 -10.25 3.73 15.52
CA LYS A 185 -10.08 5.01 16.27
C LYS A 185 -8.70 5.62 16.07
N ASP A 186 -7.66 4.80 16.13
CA ASP A 186 -6.29 5.26 15.92
C ASP A 186 -5.87 5.05 14.47
N GLN A 187 -5.82 6.15 13.71
CA GLN A 187 -5.37 6.19 12.32
C GLN A 187 -3.98 6.82 12.18
N SER A 188 -3.30 7.13 13.28
CA SER A 188 -2.00 7.82 13.28
C SER A 188 -0.82 6.91 13.56
N THR A 189 -1.05 5.82 14.28
CA THR A 189 0.01 4.89 14.72
C THR A 189 0.46 3.98 13.58
N TRP A 190 1.77 4.02 13.30
CA TRP A 190 2.40 3.09 12.36
C TRP A 190 2.63 1.72 13.02
N PRO A 191 2.34 0.60 12.34
CA PRO A 191 2.54 -0.73 12.88
C PRO A 191 4.03 -1.05 13.07
N VAL A 192 4.32 -1.89 14.05
CA VAL A 192 5.67 -2.39 14.30
C VAL A 192 5.76 -3.84 13.85
N LEU A 193 6.76 -4.13 13.01
CA LEU A 193 7.09 -5.47 12.57
C LEU A 193 7.90 -6.19 13.66
N GLN A 194 7.32 -7.21 14.28
CA GLN A 194 8.04 -8.10 15.19
C GLN A 194 8.55 -9.31 14.43
N ARG A 195 9.86 -9.41 14.27
CA ARG A 195 10.49 -10.63 13.78
C ARG A 195 10.52 -11.64 14.93
N SER A 196 9.81 -12.76 14.80
CA SER A 196 9.76 -13.78 15.83
C SER A 196 11.18 -14.23 16.22
N THR A 197 11.48 -14.17 17.51
CA THR A 197 12.78 -14.61 18.07
C THR A 197 13.00 -16.11 17.83
N GLN A 198 11.93 -16.89 17.71
CA GLN A 198 12.00 -18.32 17.41
C GLN A 198 12.57 -18.61 15.99
N VAL A 199 12.28 -17.74 15.01
CA VAL A 199 12.87 -17.87 13.67
C VAL A 199 14.36 -17.58 13.70
N LYS A 200 14.79 -16.56 14.48
CA LYS A 200 16.22 -16.28 14.69
C LYS A 200 16.95 -17.46 15.33
N GLN A 201 16.35 -18.08 16.35
CA GLN A 201 16.93 -19.26 17.01
C GLN A 201 16.95 -20.50 16.10
N ARG A 202 15.94 -20.68 15.25
CA ARG A 202 15.90 -21.79 14.30
C ARG A 202 16.93 -21.60 13.17
N VAL A 203 17.04 -20.40 12.62
CA VAL A 203 18.07 -20.04 11.63
C VAL A 203 19.46 -20.16 12.26
N GLN A 204 19.65 -19.70 13.49
CA GLN A 204 20.93 -19.80 14.21
C GLN A 204 21.29 -21.25 14.56
N ARG A 205 20.32 -22.11 14.90
CA ARG A 205 20.52 -23.54 15.09
C ARG A 205 20.85 -24.26 13.77
N LEU A 206 20.26 -23.86 12.65
CA LEU A 206 20.59 -24.39 11.33
C LEU A 206 22.02 -23.98 10.91
N HIS A 207 22.42 -22.75 11.18
CA HIS A 207 23.78 -22.28 10.93
C HIS A 207 24.84 -22.95 11.84
N THR A 208 24.51 -23.23 13.11
CA THR A 208 25.42 -23.97 14.02
C THR A 208 25.47 -25.46 13.71
N ALA A 209 24.38 -26.07 13.26
CA ALA A 209 24.38 -27.48 12.85
C ALA A 209 25.18 -27.71 11.55
N HIS A 210 25.24 -26.70 10.65
CA HIS A 210 26.02 -26.79 9.41
C HIS A 210 27.53 -26.60 9.62
N ASN A 211 27.96 -25.94 10.70
CA ASN A 211 29.37 -25.77 11.01
C ASN A 211 30.00 -26.98 11.71
N THR A 212 29.23 -28.02 12.04
CA THR A 212 29.73 -29.23 12.70
C THR A 212 29.84 -30.45 11.78
N GLU A 213 29.38 -30.38 10.53
CA GLU A 213 29.56 -31.45 9.57
C GLU A 213 30.30 -30.96 8.31
N ALA A 214 31.43 -31.59 8.06
CA ALA A 214 32.42 -31.28 7.07
C ALA A 214 31.91 -31.16 5.62
N ALA A 215 32.48 -30.19 4.90
CA ALA A 215 32.84 -30.24 3.48
C ALA A 215 31.90 -31.05 2.55
N GLY A 216 30.79 -30.44 2.15
CA GLY A 216 29.99 -30.87 1.04
C GLY A 216 29.23 -29.71 0.46
N THR A 217 29.53 -29.34 -0.77
CA THR A 217 28.92 -28.24 -1.52
C THR A 217 27.42 -28.45 -1.71
N HIS A 218 26.57 -27.95 -0.79
CA HIS A 218 25.15 -27.76 -1.04
C HIS A 218 24.88 -26.25 -1.11
N LYS A 219 24.57 -25.78 -2.32
CA LYS A 219 24.00 -24.46 -2.56
C LYS A 219 22.66 -24.38 -1.80
N THR A 220 22.59 -23.52 -0.79
CA THR A 220 21.32 -23.16 -0.15
C THR A 220 20.40 -22.54 -1.21
N ASN A 221 19.25 -23.13 -1.43
CA ASN A 221 18.23 -22.61 -2.33
C ASN A 221 17.73 -21.26 -1.81
N PRO A 222 17.61 -20.22 -2.65
CA PRO A 222 17.06 -18.93 -2.25
C PRO A 222 15.59 -19.01 -1.75
N ALA A 223 14.87 -20.11 -2.02
CA ALA A 223 13.52 -20.38 -1.52
C ALA A 223 13.42 -20.52 0.02
N ASP A 224 14.54 -20.87 0.72
CA ASP A 224 14.53 -21.03 2.18
C ASP A 224 14.58 -19.69 2.93
N ALA A 225 15.02 -18.61 2.29
CA ALA A 225 15.01 -17.26 2.86
C ALA A 225 13.61 -16.63 2.85
N ASP A 226 12.77 -16.97 1.87
CA ASP A 226 11.39 -16.47 1.76
C ASP A 226 10.44 -17.10 2.80
N SER A 227 10.72 -18.32 3.26
CA SER A 227 9.91 -19.01 4.27
C SER A 227 10.02 -18.38 5.67
N ALA A 228 11.13 -17.72 5.99
CA ALA A 228 11.35 -17.06 7.27
C ALA A 228 10.55 -15.73 7.42
N ASP A 229 10.24 -15.09 6.30
CA ASP A 229 9.49 -13.84 6.25
C ASP A 229 7.96 -14.05 6.32
N ALA A 230 7.48 -15.29 6.07
CA ALA A 230 6.06 -15.64 6.13
C ALA A 230 5.47 -15.58 7.57
N PHE A 231 6.30 -15.51 8.60
CA PHE A 231 5.90 -15.45 10.01
C PHE A 231 6.12 -14.08 10.66
N ALA A 232 6.08 -13.01 9.88
CA ALA A 232 6.17 -11.66 10.41
C ALA A 232 4.88 -11.30 11.16
N ASN A 233 4.97 -11.03 12.45
CA ASN A 233 3.86 -10.56 13.26
C ASN A 233 3.87 -9.02 13.32
N PHE A 234 2.73 -8.42 12.99
CA PHE A 234 2.53 -7.00 13.13
C PHE A 234 1.87 -6.69 14.48
N THR A 235 2.38 -5.68 15.17
CA THR A 235 1.76 -5.14 16.39
C THR A 235 1.35 -3.70 16.17
N GLY A 236 0.31 -3.27 16.88
CA GLY A 236 -0.31 -1.95 16.74
C GLY A 236 -1.79 -2.05 16.36
N PRO A 237 -2.47 -0.91 16.24
CA PRO A 237 -3.88 -0.87 15.87
C PRO A 237 -4.10 -1.38 14.43
N HIS A 238 -5.24 -2.02 14.20
CA HIS A 238 -5.67 -2.44 12.86
C HIS A 238 -6.27 -1.23 12.11
N ASN A 239 -5.43 -0.29 11.71
CA ASN A 239 -5.79 0.92 10.99
C ASN A 239 -5.37 0.85 9.51
N ILE A 240 -5.63 1.93 8.77
CA ILE A 240 -5.25 2.05 7.35
C ILE A 240 -3.74 1.83 7.16
N TYR A 241 -2.89 2.41 8.03
CA TYR A 241 -1.44 2.23 7.95
C TYR A 241 -1.01 0.78 8.11
N ARG A 242 -1.63 0.04 9.04
CA ARG A 242 -1.35 -1.37 9.23
C ARG A 242 -1.80 -2.20 8.04
N THR A 243 -3.00 -1.96 7.50
CA THR A 243 -3.51 -2.65 6.31
C THR A 243 -2.54 -2.49 5.13
N VAL A 244 -2.09 -1.26 4.88
CA VAL A 244 -1.11 -0.96 3.81
C VAL A 244 0.24 -1.59 4.08
N ALA A 245 0.71 -1.58 5.33
CA ALA A 245 2.01 -2.15 5.70
C ALA A 245 2.03 -3.68 5.55
N GLU A 246 0.97 -4.37 5.96
CA GLU A 246 0.80 -5.81 5.80
C GLU A 246 0.76 -6.19 4.32
N PHE A 247 0.00 -5.46 3.50
CA PHE A 247 -0.05 -5.66 2.05
C PHE A 247 1.32 -5.45 1.39
N ALA A 248 2.01 -4.35 1.71
CA ALA A 248 3.33 -4.04 1.18
C ALA A 248 4.39 -5.08 1.57
N TRP A 249 4.25 -5.68 2.75
CA TRP A 249 5.13 -6.73 3.21
C TRP A 249 4.91 -8.04 2.44
N GLN A 250 3.66 -8.44 2.23
CA GLN A 250 3.32 -9.67 1.51
C GLN A 250 3.72 -9.60 0.02
N ASN A 251 3.57 -8.42 -0.59
CA ASN A 251 3.85 -8.19 -2.01
C ASN A 251 5.22 -7.53 -2.27
N LYS A 252 6.16 -7.64 -1.33
CA LYS A 252 7.45 -6.93 -1.32
C LYS A 252 8.33 -7.14 -2.55
N ALA A 253 8.20 -8.27 -3.22
CA ALA A 253 8.99 -8.58 -4.41
C ALA A 253 8.52 -7.83 -5.66
N ASN A 254 7.22 -7.54 -5.74
CA ASN A 254 6.58 -7.11 -6.98
C ASN A 254 6.03 -5.69 -6.92
N CYS A 255 5.75 -5.15 -5.71
CA CYS A 255 5.07 -3.87 -5.58
C CYS A 255 5.64 -3.01 -4.46
N ARG A 256 5.84 -1.72 -4.75
CA ARG A 256 6.20 -0.67 -3.77
C ARG A 256 4.97 0.13 -3.41
N VAL A 257 4.68 0.26 -2.14
CA VAL A 257 3.51 1.01 -1.66
C VAL A 257 3.96 2.18 -0.80
N TYR A 258 3.37 3.35 -1.05
CA TYR A 258 3.58 4.59 -0.30
C TYR A 258 2.25 5.03 0.30
N ILE A 259 2.26 5.48 1.56
CA ILE A 259 1.06 5.99 2.22
C ILE A 259 1.40 7.20 3.09
N GLY A 260 0.56 8.23 2.99
CA GLY A 260 0.67 9.46 3.78
C GLY A 260 -0.50 10.41 3.55
N SER A 261 -0.31 11.65 3.96
CA SER A 261 -1.23 12.75 3.67
C SER A 261 -1.17 13.15 2.18
N PRO A 262 -2.17 13.87 1.64
CA PRO A 262 -2.14 14.39 0.28
C PRO A 262 -0.85 15.17 -0.02
N ALA A 263 -0.40 16.01 0.91
CA ALA A 263 0.82 16.80 0.76
C ALA A 263 2.09 15.94 0.63
N GLU A 264 2.20 14.86 1.41
CA GLU A 264 3.33 13.94 1.36
C GLU A 264 3.34 13.09 0.08
N ILE A 265 2.16 12.69 -0.40
CA ILE A 265 2.03 11.96 -1.66
C ILE A 265 2.38 12.88 -2.83
N VAL A 266 1.88 14.14 -2.86
CA VAL A 266 2.28 15.12 -3.87
C VAL A 266 3.79 15.33 -3.86
N ALA A 267 4.42 15.52 -2.68
CA ALA A 267 5.87 15.66 -2.58
C ALA A 267 6.62 14.43 -3.11
N THR A 268 6.08 13.23 -2.87
CA THR A 268 6.69 11.98 -3.33
C THR A 268 6.61 11.82 -4.86
N LEU A 269 5.45 12.13 -5.44
CA LEU A 269 5.25 12.10 -6.89
C LEU A 269 6.02 13.21 -7.61
N TYR A 270 6.08 14.41 -7.02
CA TYR A 270 6.85 15.54 -7.57
C TYR A 270 8.35 15.25 -7.62
N ALA A 271 8.90 14.62 -6.57
CA ALA A 271 10.31 14.27 -6.50
C ALA A 271 10.72 13.13 -7.44
N ARG A 272 9.77 12.35 -7.95
CA ARG A 272 10.03 11.20 -8.82
C ARG A 272 10.76 11.56 -10.12
N ALA A 273 10.55 12.77 -10.62
CA ALA A 273 11.21 13.26 -11.86
C ALA A 273 12.72 13.39 -11.73
N ALA A 274 13.23 13.60 -10.52
CA ALA A 274 14.66 13.73 -10.30
C ALA A 274 15.42 12.41 -10.55
N ASP A 275 14.73 11.27 -10.44
CA ASP A 275 15.32 9.93 -10.62
C ASP A 275 15.14 9.36 -12.04
N ASP A 276 14.27 9.94 -12.87
CA ASP A 276 13.91 9.40 -14.18
C ASP A 276 14.47 10.30 -15.31
N THR A 277 15.45 9.80 -16.04
CA THR A 277 16.12 10.47 -17.20
C THR A 277 15.19 10.81 -18.37
N ARG A 278 13.87 10.57 -18.24
CA ARG A 278 12.83 10.86 -19.23
C ARG A 278 12.36 12.31 -19.28
N ALA A 279 12.95 13.22 -18.52
CA ALA A 279 12.62 14.65 -18.59
C ALA A 279 12.81 15.25 -19.99
N SER A 280 13.69 14.66 -20.81
CA SER A 280 13.89 15.08 -22.20
C SER A 280 12.75 14.68 -23.14
N ASP A 281 12.05 13.57 -22.87
CA ASP A 281 10.94 13.12 -23.70
C ASP A 281 9.66 13.94 -23.47
N MET A 282 9.59 14.66 -22.34
CA MET A 282 8.45 15.49 -21.96
C MET A 282 8.37 16.83 -22.73
N LEU A 283 9.42 17.25 -23.41
CA LEU A 283 9.46 18.50 -24.19
C LEU A 283 8.54 18.48 -25.41
N PHE A 284 8.01 17.34 -25.81
CA PHE A 284 7.19 17.14 -27.01
C PHE A 284 5.77 16.64 -26.70
N ILE A 285 5.30 16.75 -25.44
CA ILE A 285 3.98 16.26 -25.03
C ILE A 285 2.97 17.39 -25.15
N ASP A 286 1.96 17.18 -26.00
CA ASP A 286 0.90 18.17 -26.27
C ASP A 286 -0.16 18.23 -25.12
N SER A 287 -0.28 17.18 -24.31
CA SER A 287 -1.28 17.09 -23.25
C SER A 287 -0.77 16.31 -22.03
N TYR A 288 -1.05 16.80 -20.83
CA TYR A 288 -0.80 16.05 -19.57
C TYR A 288 -1.54 14.71 -19.52
N ASP A 289 -2.56 14.53 -20.34
CA ASP A 289 -3.33 13.29 -20.40
C ASP A 289 -2.55 12.13 -21.04
N ASP A 290 -1.53 12.43 -21.82
CA ASP A 290 -0.65 11.44 -22.46
C ASP A 290 0.52 11.04 -21.56
N ILE A 291 0.69 11.74 -20.44
CA ILE A 291 1.71 11.43 -19.44
C ILE A 291 1.20 10.37 -18.46
N PRO A 292 2.01 9.34 -18.12
CA PRO A 292 1.68 8.42 -17.05
C PRO A 292 1.27 9.15 -15.77
N VAL A 293 0.17 8.72 -15.16
CA VAL A 293 -0.47 9.40 -14.01
C VAL A 293 0.54 9.70 -12.91
N CYS A 294 1.43 8.74 -12.61
CA CYS A 294 2.45 8.89 -11.57
C CYS A 294 3.55 9.92 -11.89
N ASN A 295 3.67 10.37 -13.14
CA ASN A 295 4.72 11.30 -13.58
C ASN A 295 4.18 12.73 -13.83
N ARG A 296 2.86 12.95 -13.81
CA ARG A 296 2.25 14.25 -14.12
C ARG A 296 2.73 15.38 -13.20
N LEU A 297 2.84 15.11 -11.90
CA LEU A 297 3.22 16.13 -10.92
C LEU A 297 4.66 16.62 -11.08
N SER A 298 5.52 15.79 -11.63
CA SER A 298 6.91 16.15 -11.88
C SER A 298 7.10 17.18 -13.00
N CYS A 299 6.06 17.36 -13.84
CA CYS A 299 6.06 18.33 -14.92
C CYS A 299 5.76 19.76 -14.46
N ALA A 300 5.29 19.96 -13.21
CA ALA A 300 4.89 21.25 -12.71
C ALA A 300 6.06 22.27 -12.67
N ALA A 301 5.96 23.34 -13.45
CA ALA A 301 6.97 24.38 -13.50
C ALA A 301 6.91 25.33 -12.28
N ASP A 302 5.70 25.55 -11.74
CA ASP A 302 5.49 26.43 -10.61
C ASP A 302 4.49 25.83 -9.56
N ALA A 303 4.22 26.59 -8.50
CA ALA A 303 3.35 26.13 -7.42
C ALA A 303 1.87 26.07 -7.87
N THR A 304 1.44 26.97 -8.73
CA THR A 304 0.07 27.05 -9.24
C THR A 304 -0.21 25.85 -10.15
N GLU A 305 0.72 25.53 -11.02
CA GLU A 305 0.63 24.36 -11.87
C GLU A 305 0.66 23.06 -11.07
N LEU A 306 1.51 22.98 -10.03
CA LEU A 306 1.55 21.82 -9.13
C LEU A 306 0.19 21.61 -8.45
N ILE A 307 -0.50 22.67 -7.99
CA ILE A 307 -1.83 22.58 -7.43
C ILE A 307 -2.83 22.08 -8.47
N SER A 308 -2.81 22.66 -9.66
CA SER A 308 -3.71 22.30 -10.75
C SER A 308 -3.56 20.81 -11.11
N LEU A 309 -2.32 20.35 -11.31
CA LEU A 309 -2.03 18.96 -11.62
C LEU A 309 -2.39 18.01 -10.46
N ALA A 310 -2.11 18.40 -9.20
CA ALA A 310 -2.51 17.61 -8.04
C ALA A 310 -4.03 17.44 -7.97
N HIS A 311 -4.79 18.52 -8.22
CA HIS A 311 -6.24 18.49 -8.26
C HIS A 311 -6.78 17.55 -9.35
N THR A 312 -6.16 17.50 -10.54
CA THR A 312 -6.55 16.53 -11.60
C THR A 312 -6.37 15.08 -11.18
N LEU A 313 -5.49 14.84 -10.20
CA LEU A 313 -5.27 13.52 -9.59
C LEU A 313 -6.13 13.29 -8.34
N GLY A 314 -7.02 14.22 -8.00
CA GLY A 314 -7.86 14.13 -6.80
C GLY A 314 -7.13 14.46 -5.49
N LEU A 315 -5.93 15.05 -5.57
CA LEU A 315 -5.14 15.48 -4.42
C LEU A 315 -5.31 16.96 -4.17
N ASP A 316 -5.94 17.32 -3.06
CA ASP A 316 -6.18 18.72 -2.70
C ASP A 316 -5.05 19.23 -1.80
N ILE A 317 -4.30 20.23 -2.28
CA ILE A 317 -3.24 20.91 -1.52
C ILE A 317 -3.40 22.42 -1.60
N SER A 318 -3.01 23.13 -0.53
CA SER A 318 -2.98 24.59 -0.52
C SER A 318 -1.74 25.13 -1.24
N GLU A 319 -1.80 26.40 -1.66
CA GLU A 319 -0.68 27.13 -2.27
C GLU A 319 0.55 27.14 -1.36
N ARG A 320 0.36 27.40 -0.07
CA ARG A 320 1.44 27.30 0.92
C ARG A 320 2.09 25.92 0.94
N THR A 321 1.29 24.86 0.81
CA THR A 321 1.78 23.48 0.76
C THR A 321 2.58 23.23 -0.49
N ALA A 322 2.11 23.70 -1.66
CA ALA A 322 2.82 23.56 -2.93
C ALA A 322 4.18 24.26 -2.90
N HIS A 323 4.27 25.48 -2.36
CA HIS A 323 5.55 26.18 -2.15
C HIS A 323 6.50 25.40 -1.23
N ARG A 324 5.98 24.80 -0.14
CA ARG A 324 6.79 23.99 0.79
C ARG A 324 7.28 22.67 0.16
N ILE A 325 6.53 22.10 -0.75
CA ILE A 325 6.94 20.91 -1.51
C ILE A 325 8.10 21.30 -2.45
N ARG A 326 7.93 22.35 -3.24
CA ARG A 326 8.94 22.81 -4.19
C ARG A 326 10.25 23.25 -3.53
N SER A 327 10.17 23.83 -2.35
CA SER A 327 11.36 24.21 -1.53
C SER A 327 11.89 23.06 -0.66
N HIS A 328 11.45 21.81 -0.90
CA HIS A 328 11.88 20.60 -0.19
C HIS A 328 11.67 20.61 1.34
N HIS A 329 10.79 21.48 1.85
CA HIS A 329 10.40 21.45 3.27
C HIS A 329 9.49 20.27 3.61
N ILE A 330 8.70 19.79 2.63
CA ILE A 330 7.96 18.53 2.73
C ILE A 330 8.75 17.49 1.96
N LYS A 331 9.26 16.50 2.69
CA LYS A 331 10.13 15.46 2.11
C LYS A 331 9.31 14.34 1.47
N PRO A 332 9.81 13.72 0.39
CA PRO A 332 9.23 12.51 -0.16
C PRO A 332 9.13 11.39 0.87
N LEU A 333 8.10 10.59 0.78
CA LEU A 333 7.88 9.42 1.63
C LEU A 333 8.88 8.30 1.29
N ARG A 334 9.21 7.53 2.31
CA ARG A 334 9.79 6.20 2.12
C ARG A 334 8.66 5.19 1.91
N SER A 335 8.90 4.16 1.10
CA SER A 335 7.90 3.10 0.91
C SER A 335 7.55 2.43 2.24
N ALA A 336 6.33 1.90 2.33
CA ALA A 336 5.82 1.24 3.53
C ALA A 336 6.76 0.13 4.02
N ARG A 337 7.33 -0.66 3.10
CA ARG A 337 8.33 -1.68 3.43
C ARG A 337 9.57 -1.09 4.08
N VAL A 338 10.16 -0.05 3.48
CA VAL A 338 11.36 0.60 4.03
C VAL A 338 11.09 1.20 5.41
N ARG A 339 9.88 1.73 5.63
CA ARG A 339 9.44 2.22 6.96
C ARG A 339 9.34 1.10 7.99
N LEU A 340 8.91 -0.11 7.60
CA LEU A 340 8.83 -1.28 8.48
C LEU A 340 10.21 -1.86 8.82
N GLU A 341 11.11 -1.88 7.84
CA GLU A 341 12.49 -2.39 7.99
C GLU A 341 13.37 -1.42 8.78
N HIS A 342 13.16 -0.11 8.59
CA HIS A 342 13.70 0.88 9.47
C HIS A 342 12.96 0.73 10.80
N LYS A 343 13.56 -0.04 11.72
CA LYS A 343 13.37 0.32 13.11
C LYS A 343 13.64 1.83 13.14
N PRO A 344 12.75 2.66 13.77
CA PRO A 344 13.24 3.92 14.24
C PRO A 344 14.54 3.52 14.96
N GLN A 345 15.69 3.80 14.37
CA GLN A 345 16.86 3.91 15.23
C GLN A 345 16.31 4.85 16.27
N PRO A 346 16.24 4.45 17.56
CA PRO A 346 16.07 5.43 18.58
C PRO A 346 17.07 6.48 18.10
N GLN A 347 16.53 7.67 17.66
CA GLN A 347 17.44 8.77 17.38
C GLN A 347 18.46 8.60 18.45
N PRO A 348 19.76 8.48 18.16
CA PRO A 348 20.66 8.32 19.26
C PRO A 348 20.13 9.40 20.18
N VAL A 349 19.33 9.00 21.18
CA VAL A 349 19.26 9.72 22.40
C VAL A 349 20.73 9.78 22.59
N VAL A 350 21.30 10.96 22.24
CA VAL A 350 22.71 11.17 22.50
C VAL A 350 22.74 10.74 23.92
N ASP A 351 23.12 9.47 24.13
CA ASP A 351 23.11 8.88 25.45
C ASP A 351 24.33 9.50 26.04
N ILE A 352 24.14 10.83 26.32
CA ILE A 352 25.11 11.68 27.02
C ILE A 352 25.52 11.00 28.32
N PHE A 353 24.85 9.90 28.67
CA PHE A 353 25.03 9.12 29.88
C PHE A 353 25.38 7.66 29.62
N SER A 354 25.65 7.25 28.35
CA SER A 354 26.22 5.93 28.12
C SER A 354 27.54 5.81 28.83
N ARG A 355 27.78 4.71 29.53
CA ARG A 355 28.98 4.47 30.32
C ARG A 355 30.30 4.60 29.56
N ASP A 356 30.27 4.60 28.23
CA ASP A 356 31.43 4.68 27.35
C ASP A 356 31.73 6.10 26.87
N THR A 357 30.78 7.04 26.98
CA THR A 357 31.03 8.47 26.82
C THR A 357 30.99 9.09 28.21
N SER A 358 32.13 9.28 28.84
CA SER A 358 32.31 9.94 30.14
C SER A 358 31.98 11.45 30.06
N ILE A 359 30.75 11.79 29.73
CA ILE A 359 30.23 13.14 29.92
C ILE A 359 29.90 13.25 31.41
N HIS A 360 30.86 13.74 32.15
CA HIS A 360 30.63 14.23 33.49
C HIS A 360 29.78 15.49 33.40
N VAL A 361 28.49 15.35 33.75
CA VAL A 361 27.63 16.53 33.98
C VAL A 361 28.23 17.21 35.22
N SER A 362 28.78 18.40 35.06
CA SER A 362 29.34 19.14 36.15
C SER A 362 28.26 19.52 37.17
N ASP A 363 28.62 19.67 38.42
CA ASP A 363 27.63 20.08 39.45
C ASP A 363 27.04 21.45 39.15
N ALA A 364 27.80 22.32 38.44
CA ALA A 364 27.29 23.61 37.95
C ALA A 364 26.20 23.45 36.90
N ASP A 365 26.31 22.49 35.96
CA ASP A 365 25.30 22.23 34.97
C ASP A 365 24.04 21.60 35.58
N LYS A 366 24.21 20.76 36.62
CA LYS A 366 23.06 20.21 37.39
C LYS A 366 22.30 21.33 38.12
N GLN A 367 23.01 22.27 38.73
CA GLN A 367 22.41 23.43 39.39
C GLN A 367 21.69 24.34 38.40
N THR A 368 22.28 24.59 37.23
CA THR A 368 21.66 25.40 36.19
C THR A 368 20.33 24.73 35.70
N LEU A 369 20.36 23.42 35.45
CA LEU A 369 19.18 22.66 35.08
C LEU A 369 18.08 22.71 36.16
N LEU A 370 18.44 22.54 37.43
CA LEU A 370 17.51 22.65 38.56
C LEU A 370 16.85 24.02 38.61
N HIS A 371 17.64 25.09 38.48
CA HIS A 371 17.15 26.47 38.52
C HIS A 371 16.17 26.79 37.36
N GLU A 372 16.52 26.33 36.13
CA GLU A 372 15.62 26.49 34.97
C GLU A 372 14.29 25.74 35.13
N VAL A 373 14.37 24.55 35.71
CA VAL A 373 13.16 23.72 35.97
C VAL A 373 12.33 24.31 37.08
N GLU A 374 12.93 24.82 38.17
CA GLU A 374 12.22 25.58 39.22
C GLU A 374 11.45 26.75 38.65
N ALA A 375 12.08 27.58 37.83
CA ALA A 375 11.43 28.72 37.17
C ALA A 375 10.27 28.29 36.23
N CYS A 376 10.38 27.11 35.62
CA CYS A 376 9.30 26.53 34.82
C CYS A 376 8.12 26.06 35.71
N VAL A 377 8.41 25.37 36.79
CA VAL A 377 7.41 24.84 37.71
C VAL A 377 6.70 25.96 38.47
N GLU A 378 7.42 27.02 38.88
CA GLU A 378 6.79 28.21 39.48
C GLU A 378 5.79 28.87 38.51
N ARG A 379 6.12 29.02 37.22
CA ARG A 379 5.18 29.53 36.22
C ARG A 379 3.95 28.66 36.07
N PHE A 380 4.13 27.35 36.17
CA PHE A 380 3.06 26.38 36.09
C PHE A 380 2.19 26.41 37.34
N SER A 381 2.77 26.49 38.55
CA SER A 381 2.06 26.55 39.81
C SER A 381 1.18 27.79 39.89
N ARG A 382 1.66 28.97 39.46
CA ARG A 382 0.86 30.21 39.38
C ARG A 382 -0.32 30.05 38.43
N LYS A 383 -0.17 29.33 37.32
CA LYS A 383 -1.24 29.13 36.35
C LYS A 383 -2.34 28.19 36.86
N TYR A 384 -1.99 27.24 37.73
CA TYR A 384 -2.92 26.21 38.22
C TYR A 384 -3.22 26.36 39.72
N TYR A 385 -2.83 27.51 40.37
CA TYR A 385 -3.10 27.83 41.77
C TYR A 385 -2.61 26.78 42.75
N LEU A 386 -1.43 26.18 42.47
CA LEU A 386 -0.80 25.20 43.37
C LEU A 386 -0.11 25.96 44.52
N ARG A 387 -0.35 25.58 45.78
CA ARG A 387 0.07 26.36 46.97
C ARG A 387 1.52 26.23 47.32
N GLU A 388 2.07 25.00 47.30
CA GLU A 388 3.48 24.78 47.52
C GLU A 388 4.01 23.72 46.55
N VAL A 389 5.16 24.02 45.98
CA VAL A 389 5.93 23.04 45.19
C VAL A 389 7.23 22.81 45.96
N GLY A 390 7.43 21.59 46.47
CA GLY A 390 8.65 21.23 47.16
C GLY A 390 9.87 21.29 46.26
N GLU A 391 11.06 21.35 46.86
CA GLU A 391 12.32 21.38 46.11
C GLU A 391 12.45 20.21 45.14
N PRO A 392 12.88 20.48 43.89
CA PRO A 392 13.02 19.43 42.90
C PRO A 392 14.14 18.45 43.22
N GLN A 393 13.83 17.17 43.27
CA GLN A 393 14.81 16.12 43.43
C GLN A 393 15.23 15.56 42.07
N LEU A 394 16.48 15.82 41.69
CA LEU A 394 17.10 15.30 40.47
C LEU A 394 17.76 13.95 40.72
N ARG A 395 17.33 12.92 40.03
CA ARG A 395 17.97 11.59 40.05
C ARG A 395 18.43 11.19 38.67
N ILE A 396 19.74 10.90 38.55
CA ILE A 396 20.37 10.46 37.31
C ILE A 396 20.81 9.01 37.51
N THR A 397 20.21 8.06 36.77
CA THR A 397 20.54 6.63 36.84
C THR A 397 20.43 6.00 35.46
N GLY A 398 21.53 5.38 35.00
CA GLY A 398 21.53 4.54 33.79
C GLY A 398 20.97 5.21 32.52
N GLY A 399 21.34 6.47 32.25
CA GLY A 399 20.86 7.21 31.08
C GLY A 399 19.44 7.79 31.22
N LYS A 400 18.87 7.75 32.44
CA LYS A 400 17.55 8.32 32.75
C LYS A 400 17.71 9.47 33.73
N ILE A 401 17.17 10.64 33.37
CA ILE A 401 17.02 11.79 34.26
C ILE A 401 15.57 11.77 34.76
N SER A 402 15.40 11.76 36.08
CA SER A 402 14.09 11.84 36.71
C SER A 402 14.09 13.04 37.66
N LEU A 403 13.07 13.89 37.51
CA LEU A 403 12.80 15.02 38.37
C LEU A 403 11.49 14.77 39.09
N HIS A 404 11.50 14.85 40.41
CA HIS A 404 10.35 14.67 41.28
C HIS A 404 10.05 15.93 42.04
N PHE A 405 8.79 16.35 42.03
CA PHE A 405 8.26 17.46 42.81
C PHE A 405 7.15 16.96 43.70
N THR A 406 7.09 17.43 44.92
CA THR A 406 5.91 17.29 45.79
C THR A 406 5.02 18.51 45.58
N VAL A 407 3.74 18.25 45.35
CA VAL A 407 2.73 19.29 45.16
C VAL A 407 1.70 19.11 46.26
N GLU A 408 1.46 20.17 47.06
CA GLU A 408 0.37 20.17 48.01
C GLU A 408 -0.89 20.84 47.39
N HIS A 409 -1.98 20.09 47.45
CA HIS A 409 -3.30 20.54 47.03
C HIS A 409 -4.07 21.02 48.25
N ASP A 410 -4.79 22.16 48.14
CA ASP A 410 -5.85 22.48 49.10
C ASP A 410 -7.06 21.58 48.87
N ASP A 411 -7.48 20.87 49.90
CA ASP A 411 -8.78 20.19 50.01
C ASP A 411 -9.94 21.19 50.04
#